data_eed5c3ed4784b2d597516895d6a485ad
#
_entry.id   eed5c3ed4784b2d597516895d6a485ad
#
_cell.length_a   1.000
_cell.length_b   1.000
_cell.length_c   1.000
_cell.angle_alpha   90.00
_cell.angle_beta   90.00
_cell.angle_gamma   90.00
#
_symmetry.space_group_name_H-M   'P 1'
#
loop_
_entity.id
_entity.type
_entity.pdbx_description
1 polymer ?
#
loop_
_entity_poly.entity_id
_entity_poly.type
_entity_poly.pdbx_seq_one_letter_code
_entity_poly.pdbx_strand_id
1 'polypeptide(L)'
;FYLLQVRPMVDVKADLAEDLNLISEDKLLLKSFNSLGHGVMEDIYDLIYVKTDGYNAGNNPTIAYEIEKMNRKLLDEGKHYVLVGPGRWGSSDSWLGIPVKWPHISAARVIVEAGLTNYRVDPSQGTHFFQNLTSFGVGYFTINAYMNDGIYRQDFLDTLPAIEETTHLRHIRFDKPVVVKMDGKKKIGVVTIP
;
A
#
# COMPACT_ATOMS: atom_id res chain seq x y z
N PHE A 1 -28.55 26.01 -3.98
CA PHE A 1 -27.27 25.33 -3.82
C PHE A 1 -27.43 24.20 -2.81
N TYR A 2 -27.04 22.99 -3.18
CA TYR A 2 -27.04 21.85 -2.27
C TYR A 2 -25.57 21.51 -1.94
N LEU A 3 -25.22 21.52 -0.66
CA LEU A 3 -23.91 21.11 -0.19
C LEU A 3 -23.93 19.59 -0.04
N LEU A 4 -23.27 18.88 -0.97
CA LEU A 4 -23.27 17.43 -0.99
C LEU A 4 -22.24 16.82 -0.03
N GLN A 5 -21.15 17.51 0.22
CA GLN A 5 -20.10 17.05 1.12
C GLN A 5 -19.12 18.17 1.48
N VAL A 6 -18.70 18.23 2.74
CA VAL A 6 -17.53 19.02 3.18
C VAL A 6 -16.46 18.04 3.63
N ARG A 7 -15.24 18.22 3.16
CA ARG A 7 -14.06 17.51 3.65
C ARG A 7 -13.06 18.51 4.18
N PRO A 8 -12.40 18.25 5.31
CA PRO A 8 -11.27 19.05 5.71
C PRO A 8 -10.20 18.95 4.62
N MET A 9 -9.73 20.10 4.15
CA MET A 9 -8.54 20.13 3.30
C MET A 9 -7.35 19.86 4.22
N VAL A 10 -6.59 18.81 3.93
CA VAL A 10 -5.32 18.60 4.61
C VAL A 10 -4.42 19.77 4.22
N ASP A 11 -4.15 20.63 5.19
CA ASP A 11 -3.25 21.77 5.00
C ASP A 11 -1.82 21.22 4.90
N VAL A 12 -1.35 21.05 3.67
CA VAL A 12 0.00 20.60 3.36
C VAL A 12 0.94 21.76 3.61
N LYS A 13 1.28 21.99 4.90
CA LYS A 13 2.04 23.19 5.34
C LYS A 13 3.53 23.15 5.00
N ALA A 14 4.10 22.00 4.73
CA ALA A 14 5.53 21.90 4.41
C ALA A 14 5.72 21.21 3.06
N ASP A 15 6.50 21.84 2.18
CA ASP A 15 7.07 21.13 1.04
C ASP A 15 8.10 20.14 1.60
N LEU A 16 8.13 18.93 1.05
CA LEU A 16 9.24 18.03 1.35
C LEU A 16 10.53 18.69 0.88
N ALA A 17 11.54 18.72 1.75
CA ALA A 17 12.84 19.33 1.44
C ALA A 17 13.57 18.63 0.28
N GLU A 18 13.15 17.40 -0.03
CA GLU A 18 13.76 16.54 -1.04
C GLU A 18 12.81 16.34 -2.23
N ASP A 19 13.34 16.45 -3.45
CA ASP A 19 12.59 16.06 -4.64
C ASP A 19 12.60 14.53 -4.78
N LEU A 20 11.45 13.90 -4.54
CA LEU A 20 11.29 12.45 -4.58
C LEU A 20 11.56 11.85 -5.98
N ASN A 21 11.58 12.67 -7.03
CA ASN A 21 11.97 12.23 -8.37
C ASN A 21 13.48 11.94 -8.48
N LEU A 22 14.29 12.59 -7.65
CA LEU A 22 15.74 12.47 -7.70
C LEU A 22 16.31 11.32 -6.86
N ILE A 23 15.45 10.59 -6.14
CA ILE A 23 15.87 9.41 -5.39
C ILE A 23 16.27 8.33 -6.39
N SER A 24 17.49 7.81 -6.26
CA SER A 24 18.03 6.77 -7.11
C SER A 24 17.21 5.48 -7.02
N GLU A 25 16.95 4.85 -8.15
CA GLU A 25 16.06 3.66 -8.23
C GLU A 25 16.57 2.47 -7.44
N ASP A 26 17.88 2.33 -7.27
CA ASP A 26 18.49 1.27 -6.46
C ASP A 26 18.14 1.36 -4.96
N LYS A 27 17.74 2.54 -4.50
CA LYS A 27 17.27 2.80 -3.14
C LYS A 27 15.76 2.64 -2.98
N LEU A 28 15.02 2.46 -4.06
CA LEU A 28 13.58 2.40 -4.03
C LEU A 28 13.09 0.96 -3.94
N LEU A 29 12.20 0.71 -2.97
CA LEU A 29 11.40 -0.51 -2.90
C LEU A 29 10.10 -0.33 -3.67
N LEU A 30 9.45 0.82 -3.47
CA LEU A 30 8.22 1.21 -4.13
C LEU A 30 8.31 2.67 -4.59
N LYS A 31 7.77 2.98 -5.76
CA LYS A 31 7.52 4.35 -6.22
C LYS A 31 6.20 4.41 -6.96
N SER A 32 5.37 5.38 -6.59
CA SER A 32 4.10 5.67 -7.25
C SER A 32 4.10 7.10 -7.76
N PHE A 33 3.59 7.29 -8.98
CA PHE A 33 3.28 8.60 -9.56
C PHE A 33 1.81 8.98 -9.35
N ASN A 34 1.05 8.14 -8.66
CA ASN A 34 -0.34 8.36 -8.33
C ASN A 34 -0.58 7.96 -6.87
N SER A 35 0.00 8.76 -5.96
CA SER A 35 -0.11 8.56 -4.52
C SER A 35 -1.02 9.59 -3.87
N LEU A 36 -1.59 9.22 -2.73
CA LEU A 36 -2.30 10.09 -1.81
C LEU A 36 -1.72 9.96 -0.42
N GLY A 37 -1.64 11.07 0.25
CA GLY A 37 -0.97 11.25 1.51
C GLY A 37 0.10 12.33 1.40
N HIS A 38 0.55 12.82 2.54
CA HIS A 38 1.63 13.81 2.61
C HIS A 38 2.40 13.62 3.91
N GLY A 39 3.73 13.66 3.80
CA GLY A 39 4.60 13.54 4.96
C GLY A 39 5.62 12.42 4.85
N VAL A 40 6.28 12.15 5.98
CA VAL A 40 7.34 11.14 6.12
C VAL A 40 6.98 10.21 7.26
N MET A 41 7.22 8.89 7.07
CA MET A 41 7.11 7.86 8.10
C MET A 41 8.43 7.08 8.12
N GLU A 42 9.01 6.92 9.30
CA GLU A 42 10.34 6.30 9.51
C GLU A 42 10.33 5.21 10.59
N ASP A 43 9.14 4.73 10.94
CA ASP A 43 8.90 3.77 12.01
C ASP A 43 8.29 2.45 11.54
N ILE A 44 8.30 2.18 10.24
CA ILE A 44 7.70 1.00 9.64
C ILE A 44 8.79 -0.05 9.35
N TYR A 45 8.72 -1.20 10.02
CA TYR A 45 9.66 -2.31 9.83
C TYR A 45 9.05 -3.46 9.05
N ASP A 46 7.73 -3.50 8.93
CA ASP A 46 6.97 -4.63 8.43
C ASP A 46 6.35 -4.33 7.07
N LEU A 47 6.41 -5.30 6.17
CA LEU A 47 5.75 -5.26 4.87
C LEU A 47 5.05 -6.59 4.62
N ILE A 48 3.76 -6.53 4.28
CA ILE A 48 2.97 -7.68 3.87
C ILE A 48 2.62 -7.52 2.40
N TYR A 49 2.87 -8.55 1.61
CA TYR A 49 2.49 -8.53 0.21
C TYR A 49 1.83 -9.84 -0.23
N VAL A 50 0.95 -9.68 -1.23
CA VAL A 50 0.29 -10.80 -1.90
C VAL A 50 1.26 -11.39 -2.93
N LYS A 51 1.48 -12.69 -2.87
CA LYS A 51 2.27 -13.42 -3.87
C LYS A 51 1.59 -13.30 -5.24
N THR A 52 2.35 -12.93 -6.26
CA THR A 52 1.81 -12.76 -7.62
C THR A 52 1.94 -14.02 -8.47
N ASP A 53 2.84 -14.92 -8.10
CA ASP A 53 2.97 -16.21 -8.76
C ASP A 53 1.73 -17.07 -8.48
N GLY A 54 1.03 -17.45 -9.56
CA GLY A 54 -0.22 -18.20 -9.46
C GLY A 54 -1.40 -17.40 -8.87
N TYR A 55 -1.30 -16.06 -8.80
CA TYR A 55 -2.41 -15.24 -8.29
C TYR A 55 -3.71 -15.49 -9.08
N ASN A 56 -4.79 -15.69 -8.33
CA ASN A 56 -6.13 -15.86 -8.86
C ASN A 56 -7.12 -15.04 -8.00
N ALA A 57 -7.90 -14.18 -8.64
CA ALA A 57 -8.89 -13.32 -7.97
C ALA A 57 -9.98 -14.12 -7.23
N GLY A 58 -10.23 -15.36 -7.61
CA GLY A 58 -11.12 -16.28 -6.88
C GLY A 58 -10.66 -16.53 -5.44
N ASN A 59 -9.36 -16.34 -5.13
CA ASN A 59 -8.80 -16.52 -3.79
C ASN A 59 -8.87 -15.22 -2.94
N ASN A 60 -9.34 -14.10 -3.48
CA ASN A 60 -9.36 -12.82 -2.77
C ASN A 60 -10.07 -12.85 -1.41
N PRO A 61 -11.18 -13.58 -1.21
CA PRO A 61 -11.78 -13.74 0.11
C PRO A 61 -10.87 -14.45 1.13
N THR A 62 -10.13 -15.47 0.68
CA THR A 62 -9.14 -16.18 1.52
C THR A 62 -7.96 -15.27 1.85
N ILE A 63 -7.47 -14.51 0.88
CA ILE A 63 -6.40 -13.52 1.07
C ILE A 63 -6.82 -12.48 2.10
N ALA A 64 -8.05 -11.96 2.02
CA ALA A 64 -8.57 -11.01 3.01
C ALA A 64 -8.56 -11.56 4.44
N TYR A 65 -8.91 -12.84 4.61
CA TYR A 65 -8.88 -13.52 5.90
C TYR A 65 -7.44 -13.72 6.43
N GLU A 66 -6.51 -14.09 5.56
CA GLU A 66 -5.10 -14.24 5.93
C GLU A 66 -4.50 -12.88 6.37
N ILE A 67 -4.84 -11.79 5.64
CA ILE A 67 -4.42 -10.42 5.99
C ILE A 67 -4.97 -10.02 7.36
N GLU A 68 -6.24 -10.28 7.64
CA GLU A 68 -6.85 -9.97 8.94
C GLU A 68 -6.07 -10.62 10.09
N LYS A 69 -5.65 -11.88 9.93
CA LYS A 69 -4.87 -12.57 10.95
C LYS A 69 -3.50 -11.92 11.19
N MET A 70 -2.78 -11.58 10.12
CA MET A 70 -1.49 -10.89 10.22
C MET A 70 -1.65 -9.49 10.82
N ASN A 71 -2.67 -8.74 10.38
CA ASN A 71 -2.96 -7.42 10.93
C ASN A 71 -3.24 -7.47 12.44
N ARG A 72 -3.98 -8.46 12.91
CA ARG A 72 -4.28 -8.62 14.34
C ARG A 72 -3.00 -8.84 15.16
N LYS A 73 -2.09 -9.69 14.69
CA LYS A 73 -0.79 -9.90 15.33
C LYS A 73 0.02 -8.60 15.42
N LEU A 74 0.08 -7.84 14.33
CA LEU A 74 0.81 -6.57 14.31
C LEU A 74 0.18 -5.52 15.20
N LEU A 75 -1.16 -5.47 15.29
CA LEU A 75 -1.86 -4.62 16.24
C LEU A 75 -1.51 -4.97 17.70
N ASP A 76 -1.51 -6.26 18.04
CA ASP A 76 -1.16 -6.74 19.38
C ASP A 76 0.31 -6.41 19.72
N GLU A 77 1.20 -6.40 18.72
CA GLU A 77 2.60 -5.99 18.85
C GLU A 77 2.80 -4.46 18.84
N GLY A 78 1.74 -3.67 18.58
CA GLY A 78 1.83 -2.21 18.42
C GLY A 78 2.63 -1.78 17.19
N LYS A 79 2.66 -2.62 16.14
CA LYS A 79 3.46 -2.39 14.93
C LYS A 79 2.60 -1.97 13.74
N HIS A 80 3.24 -1.24 12.85
CA HIS A 80 2.67 -0.77 11.59
C HIS A 80 3.35 -1.44 10.40
N TYR A 81 2.66 -1.49 9.26
CA TYR A 81 3.18 -2.13 8.07
C TYR A 81 2.74 -1.46 6.77
N VAL A 82 3.48 -1.76 5.70
CA VAL A 82 3.09 -1.48 4.32
C VAL A 82 2.36 -2.70 3.77
N LEU A 83 1.19 -2.50 3.17
CA LEU A 83 0.39 -3.55 2.56
C LEU A 83 0.41 -3.43 1.04
N VAL A 84 0.84 -4.48 0.33
CA VAL A 84 0.91 -4.49 -1.14
C VAL A 84 0.08 -5.65 -1.69
N GLY A 85 -0.75 -5.37 -2.68
CA GLY A 85 -1.52 -6.44 -3.34
C GLY A 85 -2.11 -6.02 -4.68
N PRO A 86 -2.53 -6.99 -5.49
CA PRO A 86 -3.12 -6.76 -6.78
C PRO A 86 -4.57 -6.30 -6.68
N GLY A 87 -4.98 -5.43 -7.61
CA GLY A 87 -6.35 -4.92 -7.66
C GLY A 87 -6.71 -3.98 -6.52
N ARG A 88 -8.00 -3.82 -6.29
CA ARG A 88 -8.53 -2.88 -5.30
C ARG A 88 -8.50 -3.45 -3.90
N TRP A 89 -8.25 -2.59 -2.93
CA TRP A 89 -8.50 -2.90 -1.52
C TRP A 89 -9.92 -2.51 -1.12
N GLY A 90 -10.59 -3.37 -0.36
CA GLY A 90 -11.95 -3.10 0.13
C GLY A 90 -13.04 -3.20 -0.93
N SER A 91 -12.78 -3.91 -2.02
CA SER A 91 -13.80 -4.16 -3.05
C SER A 91 -14.90 -5.09 -2.55
N SER A 92 -16.16 -4.75 -2.80
CA SER A 92 -17.29 -5.65 -2.58
C SER A 92 -17.34 -6.79 -3.63
N ASP A 93 -16.75 -6.56 -4.80
CA ASP A 93 -16.57 -7.56 -5.85
C ASP A 93 -15.17 -8.17 -5.74
N SER A 94 -15.09 -9.43 -5.37
CA SER A 94 -13.84 -10.16 -5.20
C SER A 94 -13.04 -10.33 -6.50
N TRP A 95 -13.68 -10.20 -7.66
CA TRP A 95 -13.00 -10.23 -8.96
C TRP A 95 -12.25 -8.91 -9.29
N LEU A 96 -12.66 -7.81 -8.64
CA LEU A 96 -12.02 -6.49 -8.81
C LEU A 96 -10.98 -6.19 -7.74
N GLY A 97 -10.95 -6.94 -6.64
CA GLY A 97 -10.01 -6.71 -5.57
C GLY A 97 -10.24 -7.55 -4.32
N ILE A 98 -9.44 -7.28 -3.32
CA ILE A 98 -9.43 -8.02 -2.06
C ILE A 98 -10.45 -7.40 -1.10
N PRO A 99 -11.48 -8.16 -0.64
CA PRO A 99 -12.63 -7.64 0.10
C PRO A 99 -12.31 -7.42 1.60
N VAL A 100 -11.23 -6.70 1.90
CA VAL A 100 -10.91 -6.31 3.27
C VAL A 100 -11.85 -5.21 3.75
N LYS A 101 -12.17 -5.23 5.05
CA LYS A 101 -12.79 -4.10 5.75
C LYS A 101 -11.73 -3.34 6.52
N TRP A 102 -12.03 -2.12 6.92
CA TRP A 102 -11.09 -1.28 7.65
C TRP A 102 -10.45 -1.95 8.88
N PRO A 103 -11.20 -2.64 9.75
CA PRO A 103 -10.60 -3.36 10.88
C PRO A 103 -9.60 -4.45 10.49
N HIS A 104 -9.72 -5.01 9.28
CA HIS A 104 -8.83 -6.09 8.79
C HIS A 104 -7.42 -5.59 8.43
N ILE A 105 -7.24 -4.26 8.25
CA ILE A 105 -5.98 -3.64 7.84
C ILE A 105 -5.64 -2.39 8.66
N SER A 106 -6.21 -2.26 9.84
CA SER A 106 -6.11 -1.05 10.67
C SER A 106 -4.69 -0.70 11.15
N ALA A 107 -3.76 -1.66 11.14
CA ALA A 107 -2.34 -1.42 11.44
C ALA A 107 -1.54 -0.98 10.20
N ALA A 108 -2.09 -1.08 8.99
CA ALA A 108 -1.43 -0.59 7.78
C ALA A 108 -1.30 0.93 7.80
N ARG A 109 -0.13 1.44 7.43
CA ARG A 109 0.15 2.88 7.26
C ARG A 109 0.27 3.30 5.82
N VAL A 110 0.57 2.37 4.95
CA VAL A 110 0.55 2.56 3.50
C VAL A 110 -0.12 1.35 2.89
N ILE A 111 -1.05 1.56 1.99
CA ILE A 111 -1.63 0.51 1.16
C ILE A 111 -1.32 0.77 -0.30
N VAL A 112 -0.98 -0.28 -1.02
CA VAL A 112 -0.52 -0.24 -2.40
C VAL A 112 -1.38 -1.15 -3.26
N GLU A 113 -1.97 -0.57 -4.31
CA GLU A 113 -2.64 -1.30 -5.38
C GLU A 113 -1.63 -1.50 -6.51
N ALA A 114 -1.08 -2.70 -6.61
CA ALA A 114 -0.09 -3.07 -7.62
C ALA A 114 -0.76 -3.84 -8.76
N GLY A 115 -0.84 -3.23 -9.95
CA GLY A 115 -1.38 -3.89 -11.13
C GLY A 115 -0.49 -5.03 -11.63
N LEU A 116 -1.11 -6.08 -12.17
CA LEU A 116 -0.45 -7.19 -12.81
C LEU A 116 -0.74 -7.20 -14.31
N THR A 117 0.17 -7.76 -15.11
CA THR A 117 0.00 -7.85 -16.57
C THR A 117 -1.29 -8.58 -16.97
N ASN A 118 -1.64 -9.62 -16.21
CA ASN A 118 -2.81 -10.48 -16.45
C ASN A 118 -4.02 -10.15 -15.55
N TYR A 119 -3.89 -9.16 -14.66
CA TYR A 119 -4.96 -8.73 -13.78
C TYR A 119 -4.94 -7.20 -13.66
N ARG A 120 -5.75 -6.55 -14.50
CA ARG A 120 -5.81 -5.10 -14.62
C ARG A 120 -7.14 -4.62 -14.05
N VAL A 121 -7.07 -3.80 -13.04
CA VAL A 121 -8.24 -3.22 -12.39
C VAL A 121 -7.99 -1.72 -12.22
N ASP A 122 -9.00 -0.91 -12.52
CA ASP A 122 -8.90 0.53 -12.28
C ASP A 122 -8.74 0.82 -10.78
N PRO A 123 -7.91 1.80 -10.41
CA PRO A 123 -7.70 2.17 -9.01
C PRO A 123 -9.00 2.44 -8.25
N SER A 124 -9.01 2.16 -6.95
CA SER A 124 -10.20 2.33 -6.09
C SER A 124 -10.52 3.78 -5.73
N GLN A 125 -9.92 4.75 -6.40
CA GLN A 125 -10.17 6.18 -6.21
C GLN A 125 -11.66 6.50 -6.34
N GLY A 126 -12.27 7.00 -5.26
CA GLY A 126 -13.68 7.38 -5.23
C GLY A 126 -14.60 6.43 -4.46
N THR A 127 -14.11 5.30 -3.97
CA THR A 127 -14.89 4.41 -3.09
C THR A 127 -14.96 4.96 -1.65
N HIS A 128 -15.98 4.56 -0.89
CA HIS A 128 -16.06 4.89 0.54
C HIS A 128 -14.88 4.35 1.35
N PHE A 129 -14.36 3.19 0.97
CA PHE A 129 -13.16 2.63 1.57
C PHE A 129 -11.96 3.59 1.42
N PHE A 130 -11.75 4.08 0.22
CA PHE A 130 -10.71 5.04 -0.09
C PHE A 130 -10.86 6.39 0.65
N GLN A 131 -12.09 6.86 0.84
CA GLN A 131 -12.35 8.11 1.57
C GLN A 131 -11.91 8.04 3.03
N ASN A 132 -11.98 6.86 3.64
CA ASN A 132 -11.55 6.64 5.01
C ASN A 132 -10.01 6.66 5.14
N LEU A 133 -9.26 6.23 4.11
CA LEU A 133 -7.80 6.22 4.12
C LEU A 133 -7.21 7.59 4.43
N THR A 134 -7.67 8.61 3.72
CA THR A 134 -7.18 9.98 3.88
C THR A 134 -7.52 10.56 5.26
N SER A 135 -8.68 10.17 5.81
CA SER A 135 -9.12 10.61 7.15
C SER A 135 -8.27 9.99 8.27
N PHE A 136 -7.70 8.82 8.05
CA PHE A 136 -6.86 8.11 9.03
C PHE A 136 -5.36 8.33 8.81
N GLY A 137 -4.98 9.19 7.85
CA GLY A 137 -3.58 9.48 7.57
C GLY A 137 -2.81 8.30 6.96
N VAL A 138 -3.52 7.35 6.34
CA VAL A 138 -2.91 6.21 5.65
C VAL A 138 -2.51 6.63 4.24
N GLY A 139 -1.26 6.35 3.87
CA GLY A 139 -0.78 6.54 2.51
C GLY A 139 -1.42 5.54 1.54
N TYR A 140 -1.69 6.01 0.33
CA TYR A 140 -2.23 5.16 -0.72
C TYR A 140 -1.44 5.33 -2.01
N PHE A 141 -0.98 4.21 -2.58
CA PHE A 141 -0.19 4.19 -3.80
C PHE A 141 -0.87 3.32 -4.85
N THR A 142 -0.86 3.79 -6.10
CA THR A 142 -1.16 2.95 -7.26
C THR A 142 0.13 2.76 -8.05
N ILE A 143 0.46 1.53 -8.39
CA ILE A 143 1.67 1.16 -9.12
C ILE A 143 1.30 0.17 -10.23
N ASN A 144 1.70 0.48 -11.48
CA ASN A 144 1.59 -0.42 -12.63
C ASN A 144 2.96 -0.63 -13.25
N ALA A 145 3.86 -1.28 -12.51
CA ALA A 145 5.26 -1.46 -12.90
C ALA A 145 5.43 -2.09 -14.30
N TYR A 146 4.51 -2.99 -14.71
CA TYR A 146 4.48 -3.59 -16.05
C TYR A 146 4.20 -2.60 -17.19
N MET A 147 3.75 -1.38 -16.88
CA MET A 147 3.52 -0.27 -17.82
C MET A 147 4.54 0.86 -17.65
N ASN A 148 5.60 0.65 -16.87
CA ASN A 148 6.54 1.70 -16.45
C ASN A 148 5.87 2.86 -15.66
N ASP A 149 4.74 2.57 -15.03
CA ASP A 149 4.03 3.51 -14.16
C ASP A 149 4.30 3.12 -12.69
N GLY A 150 5.45 3.57 -12.21
CA GLY A 150 5.95 3.31 -10.88
C GLY A 150 6.95 2.14 -10.78
N ILE A 151 7.42 1.91 -9.56
CA ILE A 151 8.40 0.87 -9.22
C ILE A 151 7.80 -0.02 -8.12
N TYR A 152 7.91 -1.33 -8.31
CA TYR A 152 7.63 -2.33 -7.29
C TYR A 152 8.67 -3.43 -7.37
N ARG A 153 9.54 -3.49 -6.37
CA ARG A 153 10.66 -4.42 -6.29
C ARG A 153 10.25 -5.71 -5.57
N GLN A 154 9.25 -6.40 -6.13
CA GLN A 154 8.86 -7.72 -5.59
C GLN A 154 10.01 -8.73 -5.72
N ASP A 155 10.79 -8.66 -6.81
CA ASP A 155 11.99 -9.45 -7.02
C ASP A 155 12.95 -9.39 -5.82
N PHE A 156 13.17 -8.20 -5.29
CA PHE A 156 13.99 -8.00 -4.10
C PHE A 156 13.31 -8.58 -2.84
N LEU A 157 12.02 -8.34 -2.64
CA LEU A 157 11.27 -8.86 -1.50
C LEU A 157 11.26 -10.40 -1.46
N ASP A 158 11.21 -11.04 -2.63
CA ASP A 158 11.22 -12.50 -2.76
C ASP A 158 12.56 -13.11 -2.35
N THR A 159 13.65 -12.33 -2.35
CA THR A 159 14.97 -12.79 -1.85
C THR A 159 15.10 -12.74 -0.34
N LEU A 160 14.25 -11.98 0.35
CA LEU A 160 14.33 -11.79 1.79
C LEU A 160 13.65 -12.94 2.55
N PRO A 161 14.12 -13.28 3.76
CA PRO A 161 13.43 -14.26 4.61
C PRO A 161 12.09 -13.68 5.07
N ALA A 162 11.01 -14.45 4.92
CA ALA A 162 9.72 -14.11 5.51
C ALA A 162 9.69 -14.53 6.98
N ILE A 163 9.16 -13.67 7.85
CA ILE A 163 8.90 -14.05 9.26
C ILE A 163 7.59 -14.84 9.38
N GLU A 164 6.67 -14.63 8.45
CA GLU A 164 5.45 -15.41 8.28
C GLU A 164 5.13 -15.55 6.80
N GLU A 165 4.74 -16.73 6.38
CA GLU A 165 4.34 -17.02 5.02
C GLU A 165 3.10 -17.91 5.02
N THR A 166 2.14 -17.59 4.16
CA THR A 166 0.94 -18.38 3.93
C THR A 166 0.91 -18.87 2.47
N THR A 167 -0.19 -19.49 2.07
CA THR A 167 -0.38 -19.84 0.66
C THR A 167 -0.33 -18.60 -0.25
N HIS A 168 -0.87 -17.46 0.21
CA HIS A 168 -1.05 -16.29 -0.65
C HIS A 168 -0.23 -15.07 -0.24
N LEU A 169 0.31 -15.03 0.99
CA LEU A 169 0.99 -13.86 1.54
C LEU A 169 2.42 -14.17 1.97
N ARG A 170 3.25 -13.12 1.93
CA ARG A 170 4.52 -13.09 2.64
C ARG A 170 4.59 -11.84 3.51
N HIS A 171 5.08 -12.02 4.72
CA HIS A 171 5.35 -10.97 5.69
C HIS A 171 6.86 -10.87 5.90
N ILE A 172 7.42 -9.75 5.49
CA ILE A 172 8.84 -9.43 5.66
C ILE A 172 8.96 -8.43 6.81
N ARG A 173 9.93 -8.67 7.69
CA ARG A 173 10.36 -7.70 8.71
C ARG A 173 11.81 -7.31 8.43
N PHE A 174 12.03 -6.02 8.27
CA PHE A 174 13.35 -5.46 8.04
C PHE A 174 14.07 -5.20 9.37
N ASP A 175 15.40 -5.28 9.38
CA ASP A 175 16.24 -4.97 10.56
C ASP A 175 16.24 -3.45 10.87
N LYS A 176 16.02 -2.62 9.85
CA LYS A 176 15.86 -1.17 9.96
C LYS A 176 14.54 -0.75 9.34
N PRO A 177 13.97 0.38 9.76
CA PRO A 177 12.71 0.83 9.18
C PRO A 177 12.88 1.22 7.71
N VAL A 178 11.87 0.91 6.92
CA VAL A 178 11.69 1.55 5.61
C VAL A 178 11.30 3.00 5.81
N VAL A 179 11.75 3.87 4.91
CA VAL A 179 11.32 5.27 4.93
C VAL A 179 10.27 5.48 3.86
N VAL A 180 9.08 5.91 4.29
CA VAL A 180 7.99 6.31 3.40
C VAL A 180 7.98 7.82 3.29
N LYS A 181 8.01 8.34 2.07
CA LYS A 181 7.86 9.77 1.78
C LYS A 181 6.74 9.98 0.78
N MET A 182 5.86 10.93 1.06
CA MET A 182 4.70 11.23 0.21
C MET A 182 4.60 12.73 -0.03
N ASP A 183 4.57 13.13 -1.29
CA ASP A 183 4.27 14.51 -1.72
C ASP A 183 2.87 14.56 -2.32
N GLY A 184 1.90 14.96 -1.52
CA GLY A 184 0.50 15.04 -1.94
C GLY A 184 0.23 16.09 -3.02
N LYS A 185 1.10 17.10 -3.17
CA LYS A 185 0.99 18.11 -4.24
C LYS A 185 1.42 17.53 -5.57
N LYS A 186 2.55 16.82 -5.60
CA LYS A 186 3.10 16.19 -6.80
C LYS A 186 2.50 14.81 -7.08
N LYS A 187 1.70 14.27 -6.14
CA LYS A 187 1.14 12.90 -6.18
C LYS A 187 2.19 11.81 -6.27
N ILE A 188 3.38 12.06 -5.71
CA ILE A 188 4.48 11.09 -5.70
C ILE A 188 4.61 10.50 -4.31
N GLY A 189 4.71 9.19 -4.25
CA GLY A 189 5.01 8.44 -3.04
C GLY A 189 6.14 7.46 -3.26
N VAL A 190 7.02 7.33 -2.28
CA VAL A 190 8.14 6.39 -2.32
C VAL A 190 8.26 5.62 -1.01
N VAL A 191 8.73 4.38 -1.10
CA VAL A 191 9.23 3.59 0.03
C VAL A 191 10.65 3.19 -0.32
N THR A 192 11.61 3.56 0.53
CA THR A 192 13.01 3.21 0.32
C THR A 192 13.35 1.87 0.95
N ILE A 193 14.33 1.20 0.38
CA ILE A 193 15.00 0.03 0.99
C ILE A 193 15.74 0.52 2.24
N PRO A 194 15.70 -0.22 3.37
CA PRO A 194 16.40 0.16 4.61
C PRO A 194 17.93 0.21 4.47
#